data_8be18431db5dc155e6ca40392354c31c
#
_entry.id   8be18431db5dc155e6ca40392354c31c
#
_cell.length_a   1.000
_cell.length_b   1.000
_cell.length_c   1.000
_cell.angle_alpha   90.00
_cell.angle_beta   90.00
_cell.angle_gamma   90.00
#
_symmetry.space_group_name_H-M   'P 1'
#
loop_
_entity.id
_entity.type
_entity.pdbx_description
1 polymer ?
#
loop_
_entity_poly.entity_id
_entity_poly.type
_entity_poly.pdbx_seq_one_letter_code
_entity_poly.pdbx_strand_id
1 'polypeptide(L)'
;MIVWSADPLPFVLGQKGAAQCLQSNPKGQAKFWLIPRESGALSGQPPKIIDAPDGFVFHHLNAWEDDDEVVVESIYYDDFPSIGPDMDFREVNFDLLPEGLLAQCRINLNDNTSKTRRLSERCCEFAMVNPRREGLSCRFGWMAVAERETGNDPLQAIKKPDLISGEKQLWSAGPRGFVSEPVMVPRPSGEAEDDGW
;
A
#
# COMPACT_ATOMS: atom_id res chain seq x y z
N MET A 1 2.98 -7.60 -16.73
CA MET A 1 3.20 -7.10 -15.36
C MET A 1 4.67 -7.27 -15.01
N ILE A 2 5.25 -6.37 -14.25
CA ILE A 2 6.70 -6.32 -14.02
C ILE A 2 6.94 -6.53 -12.53
N VAL A 3 7.78 -7.49 -12.18
CA VAL A 3 8.30 -7.68 -10.83
C VAL A 3 9.63 -6.97 -10.71
N TRP A 4 9.86 -6.28 -9.62
CA TRP A 4 11.09 -5.55 -9.37
C TRP A 4 11.99 -6.33 -8.39
N SER A 5 13.27 -6.28 -8.64
CA SER A 5 14.31 -6.80 -7.73
C SER A 5 15.31 -5.71 -7.40
N ALA A 6 15.91 -5.78 -6.23
CA ALA A 6 16.93 -4.84 -5.80
C ALA A 6 18.33 -5.47 -5.84
N ASP A 7 19.31 -4.72 -6.37
CA ASP A 7 20.73 -5.00 -6.17
C ASP A 7 21.29 -3.94 -5.21
N PRO A 8 21.42 -4.22 -3.91
CA PRO A 8 21.82 -3.24 -2.91
C PRO A 8 23.32 -2.90 -2.96
N LEU A 9 24.16 -3.71 -3.61
CA LEU A 9 25.61 -3.52 -3.55
C LEU A 9 26.07 -2.17 -4.11
N PRO A 10 25.60 -1.69 -5.28
CA PRO A 10 25.98 -0.37 -5.77
C PRO A 10 25.55 0.78 -4.85
N PHE A 11 24.43 0.63 -4.13
CA PHE A 11 23.99 1.62 -3.13
C PHE A 11 24.94 1.65 -1.92
N VAL A 12 25.25 0.48 -1.37
CA VAL A 12 26.19 0.36 -0.23
C VAL A 12 27.57 0.92 -0.56
N LEU A 13 28.01 0.78 -1.80
CA LEU A 13 29.28 1.32 -2.29
C LEU A 13 29.20 2.81 -2.68
N GLY A 14 28.06 3.47 -2.52
CA GLY A 14 27.86 4.87 -2.88
C GLY A 14 27.96 5.16 -4.39
N GLN A 15 27.78 4.14 -5.23
CA GLN A 15 27.89 4.25 -6.69
C GLN A 15 26.57 4.64 -7.35
N LYS A 16 25.43 4.30 -6.73
CA LYS A 16 24.09 4.56 -7.25
C LYS A 16 23.13 5.00 -6.12
N GLY A 17 22.12 5.78 -6.47
CA GLY A 17 21.00 6.04 -5.60
C GLY A 17 20.09 4.80 -5.42
N ALA A 18 19.27 4.78 -4.38
CA ALA A 18 18.43 3.61 -4.06
C ALA A 18 17.53 3.20 -5.23
N ALA A 19 16.84 4.14 -5.86
CA ALA A 19 15.98 3.87 -7.01
C ALA A 19 16.73 3.27 -8.22
N GLN A 20 17.98 3.65 -8.42
CA GLN A 20 18.82 3.12 -9.50
C GLN A 20 19.29 1.68 -9.26
N CYS A 21 19.11 1.17 -8.04
CA CYS A 21 19.41 -0.21 -7.68
C CYS A 21 18.21 -1.15 -7.90
N LEU A 22 17.03 -0.61 -8.23
CA LEU A 22 15.87 -1.41 -8.61
C LEU A 22 15.98 -1.81 -10.08
N GLN A 23 15.66 -3.06 -10.35
CA GLN A 23 15.71 -3.65 -11.68
C GLN A 23 14.42 -4.40 -11.96
N SER A 24 13.87 -4.19 -13.16
CA SER A 24 12.76 -5.00 -13.66
C SER A 24 13.20 -6.46 -13.77
N ASN A 25 12.38 -7.35 -13.25
CA ASN A 25 12.57 -8.80 -13.34
C ASN A 25 11.37 -9.46 -14.07
N PRO A 26 11.36 -9.51 -15.41
CA PRO A 26 10.24 -10.02 -16.18
C PRO A 26 9.99 -11.53 -16.01
N LYS A 27 10.92 -12.25 -15.37
CA LYS A 27 10.80 -13.67 -15.02
C LYS A 27 10.52 -13.88 -13.52
N GLY A 28 10.47 -12.79 -12.76
CA GLY A 28 10.15 -12.85 -11.35
C GLY A 28 8.67 -13.13 -11.11
N GLN A 29 8.37 -13.58 -9.92
CA GLN A 29 7.00 -13.73 -9.41
C GLN A 29 6.97 -13.10 -8.03
N ALA A 30 6.08 -12.14 -7.81
CA ALA A 30 5.86 -11.57 -6.49
C ALA A 30 5.31 -12.64 -5.53
N LYS A 31 5.68 -12.58 -4.26
CA LYS A 31 5.33 -13.59 -3.27
C LYS A 31 4.84 -12.95 -1.99
N PHE A 32 3.80 -13.55 -1.39
CA PHE A 32 3.50 -13.39 0.02
C PHE A 32 4.27 -14.41 0.84
N TRP A 33 4.89 -13.95 1.90
CA TRP A 33 5.56 -14.79 2.89
C TRP A 33 4.79 -14.71 4.19
N LEU A 34 3.99 -15.72 4.51
CA LEU A 34 3.20 -15.79 5.73
C LEU A 34 4.02 -16.47 6.80
N ILE A 35 4.41 -15.71 7.82
CA ILE A 35 5.28 -16.19 8.90
C ILE A 35 4.45 -16.26 10.19
N PRO A 36 4.28 -17.48 10.79
CA PRO A 36 3.54 -17.62 12.04
C PRO A 36 4.13 -16.76 13.16
N ARG A 37 3.31 -15.92 13.82
CA ARG A 37 3.78 -15.00 14.86
C ARG A 37 4.09 -15.69 16.19
N GLU A 38 3.20 -16.58 16.67
CA GLU A 38 3.34 -17.21 18.00
C GLU A 38 4.43 -18.25 18.05
N SER A 39 4.69 -18.86 16.94
CA SER A 39 5.75 -19.81 16.78
C SER A 39 6.94 -19.24 16.00
N GLY A 40 6.72 -18.19 15.27
CA GLY A 40 7.64 -17.33 14.54
C GLY A 40 8.92 -17.99 14.02
N ALA A 41 9.93 -17.18 13.76
CA ALA A 41 11.28 -17.68 13.47
C ALA A 41 11.85 -18.55 14.60
N LEU A 42 11.26 -18.48 15.79
CA LEU A 42 11.64 -19.30 16.95
C LEU A 42 11.03 -20.70 16.96
N SER A 43 9.95 -20.96 16.18
CA SER A 43 9.34 -22.31 16.13
C SER A 43 10.01 -23.25 15.15
N GLY A 44 10.88 -22.76 14.29
CA GLY A 44 11.47 -23.54 13.21
C GLY A 44 10.49 -23.93 12.10
N GLN A 45 9.25 -23.45 12.12
CA GLN A 45 8.31 -23.68 11.02
C GLN A 45 8.67 -22.78 9.83
N PRO A 46 8.76 -23.32 8.62
CA PRO A 46 9.03 -22.52 7.45
C PRO A 46 7.84 -21.59 7.13
N PRO A 47 8.08 -20.42 6.55
CA PRO A 47 7.01 -19.56 6.09
C PRO A 47 6.18 -20.24 5.00
N LYS A 48 4.88 -19.97 4.97
CA LYS A 48 4.04 -20.35 3.83
C LYS A 48 4.24 -19.32 2.73
N ILE A 49 4.61 -19.76 1.53
CA ILE A 49 4.91 -18.89 0.40
C ILE A 49 3.82 -19.06 -0.65
N ILE A 50 3.17 -17.97 -1.03
CA ILE A 50 2.04 -17.93 -1.95
C ILE A 50 2.31 -16.88 -3.02
N ASP A 51 1.89 -17.15 -4.26
CA ASP A 51 2.04 -16.19 -5.34
C ASP A 51 1.19 -14.94 -5.08
N ALA A 52 1.82 -13.79 -5.22
CA ALA A 52 1.19 -12.47 -5.13
C ALA A 52 0.93 -11.90 -6.52
N PRO A 53 -0.01 -10.95 -6.67
CA PRO A 53 -0.14 -10.21 -7.92
C PRO A 53 1.16 -9.46 -8.22
N ASP A 54 1.52 -9.40 -9.50
CA ASP A 54 2.66 -8.59 -9.93
C ASP A 54 2.34 -7.11 -9.77
N GLY A 55 3.38 -6.29 -9.63
CA GLY A 55 3.29 -4.86 -9.43
C GLY A 55 4.24 -4.39 -8.34
N PHE A 56 3.99 -3.20 -7.83
CA PHE A 56 4.79 -2.60 -6.79
C PHE A 56 3.89 -2.11 -5.64
N VAL A 57 4.38 -2.21 -4.41
CA VAL A 57 3.69 -1.75 -3.20
C VAL A 57 4.68 -0.98 -2.34
N PHE A 58 4.38 0.28 -2.01
CA PHE A 58 5.09 1.02 -0.99
C PHE A 58 4.51 0.77 0.41
N HIS A 59 3.17 0.85 0.53
CA HIS A 59 2.50 0.81 1.82
C HIS A 59 1.32 -0.17 1.82
N HIS A 60 1.17 -0.84 2.95
CA HIS A 60 -0.02 -1.62 3.28
C HIS A 60 -0.94 -0.79 4.18
N LEU A 61 -2.24 -0.87 3.94
CA LEU A 61 -3.24 -0.29 4.84
C LEU A 61 -3.40 -1.15 6.09
N ASN A 62 -3.65 -2.45 5.91
CA ASN A 62 -3.85 -3.42 6.99
C ASN A 62 -3.72 -4.85 6.48
N ALA A 63 -3.60 -5.81 7.41
CA ALA A 63 -3.73 -7.23 7.11
C ALA A 63 -4.31 -7.96 8.33
N TRP A 64 -5.17 -8.97 8.10
CA TRP A 64 -5.77 -9.77 9.16
C TRP A 64 -6.12 -11.18 8.69
N GLU A 65 -6.34 -12.06 9.64
CA GLU A 65 -6.87 -13.41 9.38
C GLU A 65 -8.41 -13.37 9.36
N ASP A 66 -9.01 -14.06 8.40
CA ASP A 66 -10.45 -14.16 8.17
C ASP A 66 -10.79 -15.62 7.85
N ASP A 67 -11.08 -16.41 8.88
CA ASP A 67 -11.23 -17.87 8.83
C ASP A 67 -10.02 -18.54 8.17
N ASP A 68 -10.21 -19.17 7.00
CA ASP A 68 -9.16 -19.85 6.23
C ASP A 68 -8.42 -18.93 5.25
N GLU A 69 -8.57 -17.62 5.38
CA GLU A 69 -7.92 -16.64 4.52
C GLU A 69 -7.08 -15.64 5.30
N VAL A 70 -6.07 -15.08 4.64
CA VAL A 70 -5.40 -13.85 5.07
C VAL A 70 -5.80 -12.75 4.10
N VAL A 71 -6.31 -11.66 4.64
CA VAL A 71 -6.68 -10.47 3.87
C VAL A 71 -5.58 -9.44 4.00
N VAL A 72 -5.12 -8.89 2.89
CA VAL A 72 -4.10 -7.84 2.85
C VAL A 72 -4.64 -6.68 2.01
N GLU A 73 -4.69 -5.50 2.59
CA GLU A 73 -5.05 -4.26 1.90
C GLU A 73 -3.81 -3.42 1.69
N SER A 74 -3.56 -3.03 0.44
CA SER A 74 -2.34 -2.36 0.03
C SER A 74 -2.60 -1.33 -1.04
N ILE A 75 -1.67 -0.38 -1.17
CA ILE A 75 -1.63 0.52 -2.33
C ILE A 75 -0.78 -0.15 -3.41
N TYR A 76 -1.44 -0.59 -4.46
CA TYR A 76 -0.82 -1.27 -5.60
C TYR A 76 -0.57 -0.31 -6.76
N TYR A 77 0.62 -0.42 -7.33
CA TYR A 77 1.04 0.21 -8.57
C TYR A 77 1.26 -0.87 -9.62
N ASP A 78 0.82 -0.63 -10.84
CA ASP A 78 1.08 -1.56 -11.96
C ASP A 78 2.56 -1.61 -12.33
N ASP A 79 3.33 -0.55 -11.99
CA ASP A 79 4.78 -0.47 -12.17
C ASP A 79 5.40 0.41 -11.07
N PHE A 80 6.73 0.44 -10.97
CA PHE A 80 7.44 1.33 -10.05
C PHE A 80 7.36 2.78 -10.53
N PRO A 81 6.84 3.73 -9.72
CA PRO A 81 6.76 5.13 -10.09
C PRO A 81 8.15 5.78 -10.05
N SER A 82 8.91 5.61 -11.12
CA SER A 82 10.27 6.13 -11.24
C SER A 82 10.28 7.52 -11.85
N ILE A 83 10.83 8.46 -11.10
CA ILE A 83 11.30 9.73 -11.63
C ILE A 83 12.76 9.51 -11.99
N GLY A 84 13.13 9.63 -13.27
CA GLY A 84 14.50 9.40 -13.73
C GLY A 84 15.54 10.22 -12.96
N PRO A 85 16.77 9.74 -12.82
CA PRO A 85 17.81 10.40 -11.99
C PRO A 85 18.19 11.80 -12.48
N ASP A 86 17.97 12.08 -13.74
CA ASP A 86 18.30 13.36 -14.37
C ASP A 86 17.08 14.27 -14.59
N MET A 87 15.92 13.85 -14.11
CA MET A 87 14.69 14.63 -14.26
C MET A 87 14.58 15.70 -13.16
N ASP A 88 14.33 16.94 -13.54
CA ASP A 88 13.99 17.99 -12.60
C ASP A 88 12.60 17.68 -11.97
N PHE A 89 12.57 17.51 -10.66
CA PHE A 89 11.30 17.19 -9.95
C PHE A 89 10.21 18.23 -10.16
N ARG A 90 10.55 19.45 -10.57
CA ARG A 90 9.61 20.54 -10.89
C ARG A 90 8.92 20.35 -12.23
N GLU A 91 9.47 19.47 -13.08
CA GLU A 91 8.98 19.19 -14.43
C GLU A 91 8.33 17.81 -14.54
N VAL A 92 8.10 17.15 -13.39
CA VAL A 92 7.46 15.82 -13.36
C VAL A 92 6.06 15.90 -13.94
N ASN A 93 5.82 15.10 -14.97
CA ASN A 93 4.49 14.88 -15.50
C ASN A 93 3.85 13.70 -14.78
N PHE A 94 2.95 13.99 -13.84
CA PHE A 94 2.27 12.97 -13.05
C PHE A 94 1.38 12.05 -13.89
N ASP A 95 0.84 12.50 -15.03
CA ASP A 95 0.05 11.66 -15.93
C ASP A 95 0.84 10.50 -16.56
N LEU A 96 2.17 10.55 -16.51
CA LEU A 96 3.04 9.50 -16.99
C LEU A 96 3.49 8.52 -15.88
N LEU A 97 3.17 8.81 -14.63
CA LEU A 97 3.51 7.94 -13.52
C LEU A 97 2.38 6.95 -13.24
N PRO A 98 2.70 5.71 -12.87
CA PRO A 98 1.68 4.73 -12.47
C PRO A 98 0.91 5.23 -11.24
N GLU A 99 -0.38 4.94 -11.19
CA GLU A 99 -1.27 5.29 -10.10
C GLU A 99 -1.13 4.28 -8.95
N GLY A 100 -1.02 4.78 -7.72
CA GLY A 100 -1.19 3.95 -6.53
C GLY A 100 -2.68 3.79 -6.22
N LEU A 101 -3.20 2.58 -6.27
CA LEU A 101 -4.62 2.31 -6.06
C LEU A 101 -4.84 1.35 -4.89
N LEU A 102 -5.77 1.69 -4.00
CA LEU A 102 -6.13 0.80 -2.89
C LEU A 102 -6.76 -0.47 -3.44
N ALA A 103 -6.19 -1.61 -3.07
CA ALA A 103 -6.69 -2.93 -3.41
C ALA A 103 -6.64 -3.88 -2.22
N GLN A 104 -7.53 -4.86 -2.23
CA GLN A 104 -7.60 -5.94 -1.25
C GLN A 104 -7.21 -7.25 -1.93
N CYS A 105 -6.24 -7.93 -1.36
CA CYS A 105 -5.85 -9.28 -1.73
C CYS A 105 -6.34 -10.26 -0.66
N ARG A 106 -7.11 -11.28 -1.06
CA ARG A 106 -7.51 -12.40 -0.21
C ARG A 106 -6.69 -13.62 -0.58
N ILE A 107 -6.00 -14.18 0.40
CA ILE A 107 -5.07 -15.28 0.27
C ILE A 107 -5.69 -16.50 0.94
N ASN A 108 -6.08 -17.49 0.17
CA ASN A 108 -6.68 -18.73 0.70
C ASN A 108 -5.58 -19.68 1.21
N LEU A 109 -5.68 -20.05 2.47
CA LEU A 109 -4.69 -20.88 3.15
C LEU A 109 -4.81 -22.38 2.84
N ASN A 110 -5.94 -22.83 2.29
CA ASN A 110 -6.18 -24.24 1.97
C ASN A 110 -5.61 -24.63 0.60
N ASP A 111 -5.84 -23.78 -0.41
CA ASP A 111 -5.41 -24.05 -1.79
C ASP A 111 -4.21 -23.24 -2.25
N ASN A 112 -3.71 -22.31 -1.41
CA ASN A 112 -2.58 -21.42 -1.67
C ASN A 112 -2.79 -20.49 -2.87
N THR A 113 -4.02 -20.07 -3.10
CA THR A 113 -4.36 -19.10 -4.14
C THR A 113 -4.53 -17.70 -3.57
N SER A 114 -4.38 -16.69 -4.40
CA SER A 114 -4.69 -15.31 -4.05
C SER A 114 -5.61 -14.67 -5.08
N LYS A 115 -6.51 -13.79 -4.61
CA LYS A 115 -7.41 -13.00 -5.45
C LYS A 115 -7.37 -11.56 -5.03
N THR A 116 -7.17 -10.66 -5.99
CA THR A 116 -7.10 -9.22 -5.74
C THR A 116 -8.25 -8.50 -6.41
N ARG A 117 -8.83 -7.52 -5.69
CA ARG A 117 -9.83 -6.59 -6.22
C ARG A 117 -9.45 -5.17 -5.86
N ARG A 118 -9.67 -4.23 -6.76
CA ARG A 118 -9.53 -2.80 -6.49
C ARG A 118 -10.67 -2.33 -5.59
N LEU A 119 -10.34 -1.47 -4.61
CA LEU A 119 -11.29 -0.84 -3.70
C LEU A 119 -11.50 0.64 -4.03
N SER A 120 -10.60 1.25 -4.80
CA SER A 120 -10.67 2.66 -5.18
C SER A 120 -9.99 2.88 -6.52
N GLU A 121 -10.57 3.77 -7.32
CA GLU A 121 -9.98 4.23 -8.59
C GLU A 121 -9.21 5.56 -8.42
N ARG A 122 -9.23 6.17 -7.25
CA ARG A 122 -8.50 7.39 -6.97
C ARG A 122 -7.08 7.07 -6.51
N CYS A 123 -6.10 7.70 -7.15
CA CYS A 123 -4.69 7.59 -6.76
C CYS A 123 -4.50 8.01 -5.30
N CYS A 124 -3.83 7.17 -4.53
CA CYS A 124 -3.64 7.34 -3.09
C CYS A 124 -2.30 6.77 -2.63
N GLU A 125 -1.87 7.22 -1.45
CA GLU A 125 -0.71 6.71 -0.73
C GLU A 125 -0.83 6.95 0.78
N PHE A 126 0.14 6.43 1.54
CA PHE A 126 0.24 6.64 2.98
C PHE A 126 -1.03 6.22 3.72
N ALA A 127 -1.50 5.02 3.40
CA ALA A 127 -2.72 4.49 4.00
C ALA A 127 -2.47 3.99 5.43
N MET A 128 -3.42 4.27 6.32
CA MET A 128 -3.41 3.77 7.70
C MET A 128 -4.82 3.47 8.21
N VAL A 129 -4.91 2.63 9.22
CA VAL A 129 -6.11 2.36 10.00
C VAL A 129 -5.97 2.94 11.41
N ASN A 130 -7.04 2.87 12.21
CA ASN A 130 -6.92 3.12 13.66
C ASN A 130 -5.90 2.12 14.26
N PRO A 131 -4.85 2.58 14.97
CA PRO A 131 -3.82 1.69 15.54
C PRO A 131 -4.36 0.58 16.45
N ARG A 132 -5.56 0.77 17.04
CA ARG A 132 -6.24 -0.27 17.83
C ARG A 132 -6.85 -1.38 16.96
N ARG A 133 -6.89 -1.18 15.65
CA ARG A 133 -7.47 -2.11 14.66
C ARG A 133 -6.41 -2.75 13.77
N GLU A 134 -5.15 -2.46 13.94
CA GLU A 134 -4.07 -3.13 13.23
C GLU A 134 -4.10 -4.64 13.47
N GLY A 135 -4.07 -5.42 12.40
CA GLY A 135 -4.19 -6.88 12.45
C GLY A 135 -5.61 -7.41 12.66
N LEU A 136 -6.61 -6.54 12.66
CA LEU A 136 -8.03 -6.89 12.76
C LEU A 136 -8.80 -6.33 11.57
N SER A 137 -9.92 -6.96 11.21
CA SER A 137 -10.84 -6.36 10.24
C SER A 137 -11.25 -4.96 10.67
N CYS A 138 -11.18 -4.00 9.75
CA CYS A 138 -11.53 -2.61 10.02
C CYS A 138 -12.55 -2.09 9.01
N ARG A 139 -13.32 -1.10 9.44
CA ARG A 139 -14.31 -0.43 8.61
C ARG A 139 -13.76 0.84 7.97
N PHE A 140 -12.87 1.54 8.67
CA PHE A 140 -12.36 2.83 8.21
C PHE A 140 -10.85 2.79 7.98
N GLY A 141 -10.42 3.52 6.96
CA GLY A 141 -9.01 3.84 6.72
C GLY A 141 -8.84 5.34 6.50
N TRP A 142 -7.61 5.80 6.52
CA TRP A 142 -7.23 7.17 6.17
C TRP A 142 -6.07 7.10 5.20
N MET A 143 -6.11 7.92 4.16
CA MET A 143 -5.04 7.95 3.16
C MET A 143 -4.92 9.32 2.50
N ALA A 144 -3.73 9.67 2.10
CA ALA A 144 -3.50 10.80 1.22
C ALA A 144 -3.94 10.43 -0.20
N VAL A 145 -4.64 11.32 -0.88
CA VAL A 145 -5.18 11.07 -2.22
C VAL A 145 -4.92 12.23 -3.16
N ALA A 146 -4.89 11.92 -4.45
CA ALA A 146 -4.93 12.94 -5.50
C ALA A 146 -6.22 13.75 -5.44
N GLU A 147 -6.16 15.05 -5.81
CA GLU A 147 -7.36 15.88 -5.89
C GLU A 147 -8.29 15.42 -7.00
N ARG A 148 -7.76 15.00 -8.14
CA ARG A 148 -8.54 14.38 -9.23
C ARG A 148 -9.08 13.01 -8.82
N GLU A 149 -10.22 12.63 -9.34
CA GLU A 149 -10.83 11.33 -9.05
C GLU A 149 -10.12 10.17 -9.75
N THR A 150 -9.47 10.43 -10.87
CA THR A 150 -8.73 9.46 -11.68
C THR A 150 -7.41 10.07 -12.17
N GLY A 151 -6.44 9.24 -12.47
CA GLY A 151 -5.11 9.68 -12.88
C GLY A 151 -4.20 9.95 -11.68
N ASN A 152 -2.91 10.01 -11.94
CA ASN A 152 -1.93 10.37 -10.92
C ASN A 152 -1.82 11.89 -10.83
N ASP A 153 -1.71 12.39 -9.60
CA ASP A 153 -1.60 13.81 -9.28
C ASP A 153 -0.90 13.95 -7.92
N PRO A 154 -0.30 15.10 -7.62
CA PRO A 154 0.19 15.35 -6.27
C PRO A 154 -0.90 15.14 -5.22
N LEU A 155 -0.52 14.59 -4.07
CA LEU A 155 -1.46 14.29 -2.99
C LEU A 155 -1.87 15.58 -2.28
N GLN A 156 -3.11 16.01 -2.47
CA GLN A 156 -3.65 17.27 -1.97
C GLN A 156 -4.86 17.10 -1.06
N ALA A 157 -5.31 15.89 -0.85
CA ALA A 157 -6.48 15.63 -0.03
C ALA A 157 -6.27 14.42 0.89
N ILE A 158 -7.05 14.37 1.97
CA ILE A 158 -7.17 13.19 2.83
C ILE A 158 -8.55 12.56 2.57
N LYS A 159 -8.55 11.27 2.29
CA LYS A 159 -9.75 10.45 2.13
C LYS A 159 -9.91 9.52 3.33
N LYS A 160 -11.10 9.49 3.88
CA LYS A 160 -11.57 8.48 4.84
C LYS A 160 -12.65 7.63 4.17
N PRO A 161 -12.32 6.46 3.60
CA PRO A 161 -13.32 5.53 3.09
C PRO A 161 -13.96 4.74 4.24
N ASP A 162 -15.24 4.44 4.09
CA ASP A 162 -15.93 3.35 4.77
C ASP A 162 -15.79 2.11 3.87
N LEU A 163 -14.94 1.18 4.26
CA LEU A 163 -14.59 -0.01 3.47
C LEU A 163 -15.74 -1.02 3.36
N ILE A 164 -16.79 -0.85 4.20
CA ILE A 164 -17.98 -1.71 4.19
C ILE A 164 -19.08 -1.10 3.30
N SER A 165 -19.45 0.16 3.55
CA SER A 165 -20.56 0.80 2.80
C SER A 165 -20.11 1.37 1.45
N GLY A 166 -18.80 1.64 1.27
CA GLY A 166 -18.28 2.34 0.11
C GLY A 166 -18.44 3.87 0.17
N GLU A 167 -19.06 4.41 1.23
CA GLU A 167 -19.12 5.84 1.46
C GLU A 167 -17.72 6.41 1.73
N LYS A 168 -17.55 7.69 1.47
CA LYS A 168 -16.26 8.35 1.67
C LYS A 168 -16.44 9.77 2.18
N GLN A 169 -15.52 10.19 3.03
CA GLN A 169 -15.32 11.58 3.40
C GLN A 169 -14.01 12.05 2.76
N LEU A 170 -13.99 13.28 2.29
CA LEU A 170 -12.83 13.89 1.66
C LEU A 170 -12.61 15.27 2.26
N TRP A 171 -11.38 15.56 2.68
CA TRP A 171 -10.91 16.87 3.02
C TRP A 171 -9.79 17.28 2.06
N SER A 172 -9.88 18.46 1.46
CA SER A 172 -8.89 18.96 0.49
C SER A 172 -8.09 20.11 1.06
N ALA A 173 -6.77 20.08 0.84
CA ALA A 173 -5.86 21.19 1.08
C ALA A 173 -5.65 22.06 -0.18
N GLY A 174 -6.22 21.64 -1.33
CA GLY A 174 -6.04 22.31 -2.61
C GLY A 174 -6.50 23.78 -2.60
N PRO A 175 -6.17 24.55 -3.65
CA PRO A 175 -5.37 24.14 -4.80
C PRO A 175 -3.84 24.22 -4.58
N ARG A 176 -3.36 24.77 -3.48
CA ARG A 176 -1.94 25.02 -3.21
C ARG A 176 -1.38 24.27 -2.00
N GLY A 177 -2.22 23.51 -1.30
CA GLY A 177 -1.82 22.66 -0.20
C GLY A 177 -1.49 21.26 -0.69
N PHE A 178 -0.55 20.61 -0.02
CA PHE A 178 -0.20 19.22 -0.21
C PHE A 178 -0.27 18.53 1.15
N VAL A 179 -0.61 17.26 1.15
CA VAL A 179 -0.70 16.46 2.36
C VAL A 179 0.44 15.44 2.42
N SER A 180 0.81 15.04 3.62
CA SER A 180 1.71 13.90 3.86
C SER A 180 0.91 12.76 4.49
N GLU A 181 1.58 11.86 5.17
CA GLU A 181 0.98 10.74 5.88
C GLU A 181 -0.08 11.21 6.88
N PRO A 182 -1.35 10.79 6.75
CA PRO A 182 -2.33 11.03 7.79
C PRO A 182 -1.96 10.25 9.05
N VAL A 183 -2.30 10.79 10.21
CA VAL A 183 -2.11 10.10 11.49
C VAL A 183 -3.45 10.08 12.24
N MET A 184 -4.06 8.91 12.36
CA MET A 184 -5.25 8.73 13.18
C MET A 184 -4.84 8.50 14.63
N VAL A 185 -5.30 9.38 15.52
CA VAL A 185 -5.07 9.29 16.96
C VAL A 185 -6.40 8.95 17.64
N PRO A 186 -6.59 7.71 18.14
CA PRO A 186 -7.86 7.32 18.75
C PRO A 186 -8.09 8.07 20.06
N ARG A 187 -9.32 8.52 20.28
CA ARG A 187 -9.71 9.18 21.54
C ARG A 187 -9.59 8.19 22.70
N PRO A 188 -9.01 8.57 23.85
CA PRO A 188 -8.78 7.63 24.97
C PRO A 188 -10.03 6.89 25.41
N SER A 189 -11.18 7.56 25.47
CA SER A 189 -12.48 7.00 25.84
C SER A 189 -13.40 6.71 24.64
N GLY A 190 -12.87 6.81 23.42
CA GLY A 190 -13.64 6.57 22.22
C GLY A 190 -13.97 5.09 22.04
N GLU A 191 -15.22 4.77 21.78
CA GLU A 191 -15.70 3.40 21.53
C GLU A 191 -15.79 3.08 20.03
N ALA A 192 -16.12 4.07 19.20
CA ALA A 192 -16.20 3.89 17.78
C ALA A 192 -14.79 3.80 17.14
N GLU A 193 -14.69 3.01 16.07
CA GLU A 193 -13.42 2.80 15.36
C GLU A 193 -12.82 4.11 14.84
N ASP A 194 -13.66 5.04 14.44
CA ASP A 194 -13.27 6.34 13.87
C ASP A 194 -13.38 7.51 14.86
N ASP A 195 -13.56 7.22 16.15
CA ASP A 195 -13.57 8.25 17.20
C ASP A 195 -12.13 8.64 17.55
N GLY A 196 -11.70 9.77 17.01
CA GLY A 196 -10.33 10.26 17.15
C GLY A 196 -10.08 11.59 16.42
N TRP A 197 -8.82 11.88 16.24
CA TRP A 197 -8.30 13.06 15.55
C TRP A 197 -7.37 12.66 14.40
#